data_4d1949b5123748a3a27ef3779e1e443b
#
_entry.id   4d1949b5123748a3a27ef3779e1e443b
#
_cell.length_a   1.000
_cell.length_b   1.000
_cell.length_c   1.000
_cell.angle_alpha   90.00
_cell.angle_beta   90.00
_cell.angle_gamma   90.00
#
_symmetry.space_group_name_H-M   'P 1'
#
loop_
_entity.id
_entity.type
_entity.pdbx_description
1 polymer ?
#
loop_
_entity_poly.entity_id
_entity_poly.type
_entity_poly.pdbx_seq_one_letter_code
_entity_poly.pdbx_strand_id
1 'polypeptide(L)'
;MHPNTVADAPNINVGGLASLDNRIAILAGEGILPLAVARRLTERGRAPLVITLRSDADVFRDIADPLIRMRYPRLTKAVCEMRKHGVQSVIMAGRVPKKIIYIPALFDPLMLRYLNRISHDDHSLLAAVVDIIESNGISVLPYRHILPELVAPEGQLGHRPPTEKEERDFQYGASVLKVILPCSFGQALVVADGAVVAVEAIEGTDSMIERAGKLVSKGVLVKMMRSDQDLRYDLPTVGPKTIENMTQSGLTCLAVESRRTLIVETEKVLDLARRSDIAIWGLPCQCQ
;
A
#
# COMPACT_ATOMS: atom_id res chain seq x y z
N MET A 1 42.31 0.90 0.77
CA MET A 1 41.69 2.09 1.40
C MET A 1 40.96 2.85 0.33
N HIS A 2 39.63 2.66 0.19
CA HIS A 2 38.78 3.54 -0.61
C HIS A 2 37.59 3.91 0.27
N PRO A 3 37.25 5.17 0.45
CA PRO A 3 36.12 5.59 1.25
C PRO A 3 34.82 5.42 0.43
N ASN A 4 33.85 4.73 0.98
CA ASN A 4 32.47 4.71 0.51
C ASN A 4 31.87 6.12 0.68
N THR A 5 31.72 6.83 -0.41
CA THR A 5 30.85 8.00 -0.48
C THR A 5 29.41 7.52 -0.65
N VAL A 6 28.65 7.62 0.43
CA VAL A 6 27.18 7.54 0.40
C VAL A 6 26.70 8.71 -0.44
N ALA A 7 26.12 8.42 -1.60
CA ALA A 7 25.53 9.41 -2.47
C ALA A 7 24.36 10.10 -1.74
N ASP A 8 24.41 11.43 -1.69
CA ASP A 8 23.39 12.30 -1.14
C ASP A 8 22.00 11.99 -1.74
N ALA A 9 21.06 11.64 -0.87
CA ALA A 9 19.67 11.51 -1.24
C ALA A 9 19.13 12.88 -1.70
N PRO A 10 18.36 12.96 -2.80
CA PRO A 10 17.84 14.23 -3.29
C PRO A 10 16.92 14.88 -2.27
N ASN A 11 17.18 16.15 -2.02
CA ASN A 11 16.48 17.05 -1.10
C ASN A 11 14.99 17.14 -1.50
N ILE A 12 14.13 16.34 -0.86
CA ILE A 12 12.69 16.34 -1.06
C ILE A 12 12.12 17.49 -0.23
N ASN A 13 11.47 18.42 -0.90
CA ASN A 13 10.83 19.63 -0.41
C ASN A 13 10.08 19.40 0.92
N VAL A 14 10.54 20.07 1.98
CA VAL A 14 10.26 19.81 3.41
C VAL A 14 8.89 20.35 3.87
N GLY A 15 7.93 20.59 2.96
CA GLY A 15 6.56 20.99 3.35
C GLY A 15 5.79 19.97 4.20
N GLY A 16 6.26 18.71 4.28
CA GLY A 16 5.61 17.66 5.06
C GLY A 16 6.10 17.48 6.50
N LEU A 17 7.26 18.02 6.88
CA LEU A 17 7.82 17.79 8.23
C LEU A 17 7.17 18.62 9.32
N ALA A 18 6.70 19.84 9.01
CA ALA A 18 5.99 20.68 9.98
C ALA A 18 4.66 20.04 10.46
N SER A 19 4.04 19.16 9.64
CA SER A 19 2.81 18.44 10.00
C SER A 19 3.05 17.26 10.93
N LEU A 20 4.28 16.77 11.05
CA LEU A 20 4.64 15.67 11.96
C LEU A 20 4.75 16.11 13.42
N ASP A 21 4.83 17.43 13.71
CA ASP A 21 4.85 17.96 15.07
C ASP A 21 3.48 17.89 15.76
N ASN A 22 2.44 17.65 15.01
CA ASN A 22 1.07 17.56 15.46
C ASN A 22 0.73 16.19 16.07
N ARG A 23 -0.33 16.14 16.89
CA ARG A 23 -0.85 14.87 17.37
C ARG A 23 -1.46 14.08 16.22
N ILE A 24 -0.97 12.85 16.03
CA ILE A 24 -1.32 12.00 14.90
C ILE A 24 -2.24 10.87 15.35
N ALA A 25 -3.28 10.59 14.55
CA ALA A 25 -4.06 9.36 14.65
C ALA A 25 -3.70 8.38 13.53
N ILE A 26 -3.99 7.10 13.77
CA ILE A 26 -3.96 6.06 12.74
C ILE A 26 -5.36 5.44 12.65
N LEU A 27 -5.96 5.48 11.46
CA LEU A 27 -7.07 4.61 11.11
C LEU A 27 -6.47 3.29 10.63
N ALA A 28 -6.44 2.31 11.54
CA ALA A 28 -5.71 1.06 11.36
C ALA A 28 -6.63 -0.03 10.81
N GLY A 29 -6.41 -0.39 9.54
CA GLY A 29 -6.97 -1.59 8.90
C GLY A 29 -6.15 -2.84 9.18
N GLU A 30 -6.42 -3.90 8.42
CA GLU A 30 -5.69 -5.17 8.48
C GLU A 30 -4.29 -5.07 7.85
N GLY A 31 -3.42 -6.04 8.20
CA GLY A 31 -2.05 -6.15 7.70
C GLY A 31 -1.01 -5.53 8.63
N ILE A 32 0.23 -5.53 8.19
CA ILE A 32 1.39 -5.11 8.99
C ILE A 32 1.64 -3.60 8.95
N LEU A 33 1.21 -2.92 7.90
CA LEU A 33 1.51 -1.52 7.67
C LEU A 33 1.05 -0.59 8.81
N PRO A 34 -0.18 -0.72 9.38
CA PRO A 34 -0.60 0.11 10.51
C PRO A 34 0.32 -0.06 11.73
N LEU A 35 0.78 -1.27 11.97
CA LEU A 35 1.70 -1.58 13.09
C LEU A 35 3.06 -0.95 12.86
N ALA A 36 3.60 -1.01 11.65
CA ALA A 36 4.87 -0.39 11.29
C ALA A 36 4.82 1.13 11.46
N VAL A 37 3.72 1.78 11.01
CA VAL A 37 3.50 3.21 11.20
C VAL A 37 3.42 3.57 12.68
N ALA A 38 2.65 2.82 13.48
CA ALA A 38 2.49 3.07 14.91
C ALA A 38 3.83 2.96 15.65
N ARG A 39 4.59 1.89 15.41
CA ARG A 39 5.93 1.69 16.00
C ARG A 39 6.87 2.85 15.67
N ARG A 40 6.96 3.23 14.40
CA ARG A 40 7.81 4.33 13.96
C ARG A 40 7.47 5.66 14.64
N LEU A 41 6.18 5.96 14.83
CA LEU A 41 5.75 7.17 15.54
C LEU A 41 6.12 7.08 17.03
N THR A 42 5.94 5.91 17.66
CA THR A 42 6.31 5.69 19.07
C THR A 42 7.81 5.78 19.29
N GLU A 43 8.63 5.21 18.41
CA GLU A 43 10.09 5.32 18.42
C GLU A 43 10.57 6.77 18.33
N ARG A 44 9.78 7.64 17.67
CA ARG A 44 10.01 9.09 17.63
C ARG A 44 9.46 9.85 18.84
N GLY A 45 9.04 9.13 19.89
CA GLY A 45 8.47 9.71 21.12
C GLY A 45 7.03 10.23 20.96
N ARG A 46 6.29 9.76 19.95
CA ARG A 46 4.96 10.26 19.59
C ARG A 46 3.97 9.12 19.41
N ALA A 47 3.60 8.46 20.51
CA ALA A 47 2.60 7.41 20.47
C ALA A 47 1.29 7.93 19.83
N PRO A 48 0.82 7.32 18.74
CA PRO A 48 -0.37 7.79 18.02
C PRO A 48 -1.65 7.38 18.73
N LEU A 49 -2.73 8.15 18.52
CA LEU A 49 -4.07 7.62 18.74
C LEU A 49 -4.35 6.56 17.66
N VAL A 50 -4.68 5.33 18.06
CA VAL A 50 -5.02 4.27 17.10
C VAL A 50 -6.50 3.96 17.18
N ILE A 51 -7.20 4.08 16.04
CA ILE A 51 -8.60 3.67 15.86
C ILE A 51 -8.63 2.46 14.94
N THR A 52 -9.18 1.34 15.40
CA THR A 52 -9.15 0.10 14.61
C THR A 52 -10.43 -0.71 14.71
N LEU A 53 -10.74 -1.45 13.63
CA LEU A 53 -11.79 -2.46 13.53
C LEU A 53 -11.26 -3.89 13.70
N ARG A 54 -9.94 -4.05 13.87
CA ARG A 54 -9.28 -5.37 13.94
C ARG A 54 -9.71 -6.13 15.19
N SER A 55 -9.88 -7.44 15.05
CA SER A 55 -10.10 -8.35 16.18
C SER A 55 -8.85 -8.49 17.07
N ASP A 56 -7.65 -8.43 16.44
CA ASP A 56 -6.35 -8.51 17.09
C ASP A 56 -5.77 -7.14 17.50
N ALA A 57 -6.65 -6.19 17.87
CA ALA A 57 -6.26 -4.82 18.20
C ALA A 57 -5.23 -4.72 19.34
N ASP A 58 -5.06 -5.77 20.16
CA ASP A 58 -4.08 -5.82 21.25
C ASP A 58 -2.64 -5.65 20.79
N VAL A 59 -2.33 -5.89 19.52
CA VAL A 59 -1.01 -5.64 18.93
C VAL A 59 -0.57 -4.17 19.02
N PHE A 60 -1.52 -3.24 19.26
CA PHE A 60 -1.24 -1.80 19.41
C PHE A 60 -1.17 -1.36 20.87
N ARG A 61 -1.38 -2.24 21.87
CA ARG A 61 -1.57 -1.86 23.27
C ARG A 61 -0.42 -1.01 23.83
N ASP A 62 0.81 -1.39 23.52
CA ASP A 62 2.01 -0.76 24.07
C ASP A 62 2.57 0.39 23.21
N ILE A 63 1.92 0.67 22.06
CA ILE A 63 2.41 1.64 21.06
C ILE A 63 1.33 2.65 20.64
N ALA A 64 0.15 2.59 21.22
CA ALA A 64 -0.95 3.51 20.98
C ALA A 64 -1.29 4.33 22.22
N ASP A 65 -1.63 5.60 22.03
CA ASP A 65 -2.09 6.50 23.08
C ASP A 65 -3.18 7.46 22.60
N PRO A 66 -4.46 7.14 22.85
CA PRO A 66 -5.03 5.85 23.28
C PRO A 66 -5.30 4.87 22.12
N LEU A 67 -5.59 3.62 22.49
CA LEU A 67 -6.14 2.61 21.58
C LEU A 67 -7.67 2.60 21.65
N ILE A 68 -8.32 2.89 20.53
CA ILE A 68 -9.78 2.89 20.39
C ILE A 68 -10.23 1.75 19.48
N ARG A 69 -10.95 0.79 20.06
CA ARG A 69 -11.55 -0.31 19.31
C ARG A 69 -12.95 0.05 18.87
N MET A 70 -13.23 -0.14 17.61
CA MET A 70 -14.56 0.06 17.04
C MET A 70 -15.08 -1.27 16.50
N ARG A 71 -16.35 -1.54 16.78
CA ARG A 71 -17.02 -2.75 16.26
C ARG A 71 -17.46 -2.58 14.80
N TYR A 72 -17.75 -1.34 14.40
CA TYR A 72 -18.27 -0.99 13.08
C TYR A 72 -17.56 0.27 12.55
N PRO A 73 -17.50 0.46 11.22
CA PRO A 73 -16.85 1.62 10.58
C PRO A 73 -17.72 2.88 10.73
N ARG A 74 -17.76 3.44 11.93
CA ARG A 74 -18.48 4.69 12.23
C ARG A 74 -17.55 5.88 12.12
N LEU A 75 -17.52 6.49 10.94
CA LEU A 75 -16.61 7.60 10.64
C LEU A 75 -16.87 8.84 11.51
N THR A 76 -18.15 9.18 11.74
CA THR A 76 -18.50 10.30 12.65
C THR A 76 -17.93 10.09 14.04
N LYS A 77 -18.00 8.85 14.57
CA LYS A 77 -17.41 8.53 15.88
C LYS A 77 -15.89 8.63 15.84
N ALA A 78 -15.24 8.13 14.77
CA ALA A 78 -13.79 8.23 14.62
C ALA A 78 -13.32 9.67 14.61
N VAL A 79 -13.99 10.56 13.84
CA VAL A 79 -13.70 12.00 13.79
C VAL A 79 -13.93 12.65 15.15
N CYS A 80 -15.00 12.31 15.85
CA CYS A 80 -15.29 12.83 17.19
C CYS A 80 -14.18 12.46 18.19
N GLU A 81 -13.74 11.20 18.20
CA GLU A 81 -12.64 10.76 19.06
C GLU A 81 -11.31 11.45 18.69
N MET A 82 -11.00 11.58 17.41
CA MET A 82 -9.81 12.31 16.97
C MET A 82 -9.83 13.78 17.47
N ARG A 83 -10.94 14.48 17.31
CA ARG A 83 -11.09 15.87 17.81
C ARG A 83 -10.99 15.97 19.32
N LYS A 84 -11.65 15.08 20.06
CA LYS A 84 -11.61 15.02 21.53
C LYS A 84 -10.17 14.86 22.05
N HIS A 85 -9.34 14.14 21.32
CA HIS A 85 -7.94 13.93 21.69
C HIS A 85 -6.96 14.93 21.04
N GLY A 86 -7.47 16.02 20.44
CA GLY A 86 -6.64 17.09 19.86
C GLY A 86 -5.84 16.63 18.64
N VAL A 87 -6.30 15.62 17.90
CA VAL A 87 -5.65 15.13 16.69
C VAL A 87 -5.79 16.17 15.59
N GLN A 88 -4.69 16.50 14.94
CA GLN A 88 -4.61 17.43 13.82
C GLN A 88 -4.31 16.72 12.50
N SER A 89 -3.76 15.52 12.58
CA SER A 89 -3.42 14.74 11.40
C SER A 89 -3.75 13.27 11.59
N VAL A 90 -4.14 12.58 10.50
CA VAL A 90 -4.44 11.16 10.51
C VAL A 90 -3.73 10.43 9.38
N ILE A 91 -3.31 9.22 9.66
CA ILE A 91 -2.76 8.29 8.68
C ILE A 91 -3.74 7.15 8.50
N MET A 92 -4.14 6.88 7.27
CA MET A 92 -4.97 5.75 6.90
C MET A 92 -4.04 4.62 6.43
N ALA A 93 -3.94 3.55 7.18
CA ALA A 93 -3.01 2.46 6.88
C ALA A 93 -3.67 1.08 7.01
N GLY A 94 -3.29 0.17 6.12
CA GLY A 94 -3.82 -1.19 6.10
C GLY A 94 -5.09 -1.34 5.28
N ARG A 95 -5.52 -2.59 5.11
CA ARG A 95 -6.66 -2.94 4.27
C ARG A 95 -7.96 -2.98 5.09
N VAL A 96 -9.01 -2.39 4.55
CA VAL A 96 -10.38 -2.58 5.06
C VAL A 96 -11.00 -3.77 4.33
N PRO A 97 -11.55 -4.77 5.03
CA PRO A 97 -12.20 -5.92 4.39
C PRO A 97 -13.34 -5.47 3.48
N LYS A 98 -13.31 -5.85 2.20
CA LYS A 98 -14.34 -5.48 1.20
C LYS A 98 -15.76 -5.85 1.66
N LYS A 99 -15.92 -6.92 2.44
CA LYS A 99 -17.23 -7.32 2.99
C LYS A 99 -17.92 -6.21 3.78
N ILE A 100 -17.17 -5.31 4.41
CA ILE A 100 -17.73 -4.19 5.18
C ILE A 100 -18.41 -3.17 4.27
N ILE A 101 -17.89 -2.96 3.06
CA ILE A 101 -18.40 -2.00 2.08
C ILE A 101 -19.81 -2.38 1.60
N TYR A 102 -20.09 -3.68 1.54
CA TYR A 102 -21.38 -4.21 1.07
C TYR A 102 -22.47 -4.32 2.17
N ILE A 103 -22.22 -3.77 3.37
CA ILE A 103 -23.19 -3.79 4.47
C ILE A 103 -23.50 -2.33 4.86
N PRO A 104 -24.39 -1.62 4.10
CA PRO A 104 -24.71 -0.21 4.37
C PRO A 104 -25.21 0.06 5.79
N ALA A 105 -25.88 -0.91 6.41
CA ALA A 105 -26.37 -0.81 7.80
C ALA A 105 -25.26 -0.62 8.84
N LEU A 106 -23.98 -0.87 8.48
CA LEU A 106 -22.83 -0.64 9.37
C LEU A 106 -22.33 0.79 9.34
N PHE A 107 -22.70 1.58 8.33
CA PHE A 107 -22.27 2.96 8.17
C PHE A 107 -23.15 3.93 8.96
N ASP A 108 -22.56 5.04 9.38
CA ASP A 108 -23.32 6.11 9.97
C ASP A 108 -24.07 6.97 8.91
N PRO A 109 -25.06 7.78 9.32
CA PRO A 109 -25.85 8.58 8.37
C PRO A 109 -25.04 9.54 7.51
N LEU A 110 -23.90 10.02 8.01
CA LEU A 110 -23.02 10.91 7.26
C LEU A 110 -22.38 10.14 6.09
N MET A 111 -21.84 8.97 6.36
CA MET A 111 -21.23 8.11 5.34
C MET A 111 -22.26 7.66 4.31
N LEU A 112 -23.48 7.31 4.71
CA LEU A 112 -24.56 6.94 3.80
C LEU A 112 -24.95 8.08 2.84
N ARG A 113 -24.93 9.33 3.28
CA ARG A 113 -25.18 10.48 2.40
C ARG A 113 -24.12 10.64 1.31
N TYR A 114 -22.86 10.35 1.64
CA TYR A 114 -21.78 10.37 0.66
C TYR A 114 -21.87 9.18 -0.30
N LEU A 115 -22.10 7.97 0.18
CA LEU A 115 -22.22 6.76 -0.63
C LEU A 115 -23.32 6.86 -1.69
N ASN A 116 -24.43 7.53 -1.38
CA ASN A 116 -25.53 7.72 -2.33
C ASN A 116 -25.19 8.68 -3.50
N ARG A 117 -24.04 9.36 -3.45
CA ARG A 117 -23.60 10.34 -4.46
C ARG A 117 -22.41 9.89 -5.29
N ILE A 118 -21.78 8.78 -4.95
CA ILE A 118 -20.55 8.28 -5.57
C ILE A 118 -20.74 6.87 -6.12
N SER A 119 -19.87 6.47 -7.04
CA SER A 119 -19.80 5.08 -7.49
C SER A 119 -19.38 4.15 -6.35
N HIS A 120 -19.89 2.92 -6.36
CA HIS A 120 -19.65 1.94 -5.29
C HIS A 120 -18.29 1.21 -5.47
N ASP A 121 -17.25 1.91 -5.92
CA ASP A 121 -15.91 1.38 -5.96
C ASP A 121 -15.10 1.76 -4.70
N ASP A 122 -14.08 0.95 -4.40
CA ASP A 122 -13.23 1.12 -3.21
C ASP A 122 -12.55 2.50 -3.16
N HIS A 123 -12.22 3.06 -4.32
CA HIS A 123 -11.51 4.34 -4.43
C HIS A 123 -12.41 5.53 -4.07
N SER A 124 -13.63 5.57 -4.62
CA SER A 124 -14.62 6.60 -4.30
C SER A 124 -15.00 6.59 -2.82
N LEU A 125 -15.06 5.40 -2.20
CA LEU A 125 -15.33 5.27 -0.77
C LEU A 125 -14.21 5.88 0.08
N LEU A 126 -12.95 5.57 -0.23
CA LEU A 126 -11.79 6.11 0.49
C LEU A 126 -11.66 7.62 0.30
N ALA A 127 -11.92 8.14 -0.90
CA ALA A 127 -11.96 9.56 -1.17
C ALA A 127 -13.02 10.27 -0.30
N ALA A 128 -14.23 9.71 -0.21
CA ALA A 128 -15.28 10.25 0.64
C ALA A 128 -14.90 10.24 2.15
N VAL A 129 -14.18 9.22 2.60
CA VAL A 129 -13.65 9.17 3.97
C VAL A 129 -12.66 10.31 4.20
N VAL A 130 -11.76 10.55 3.24
CA VAL A 130 -10.77 11.64 3.30
C VAL A 130 -11.48 13.00 3.33
N ASP A 131 -12.43 13.24 2.42
CA ASP A 131 -13.18 14.51 2.37
C ASP A 131 -13.91 14.81 3.68
N ILE A 132 -14.51 13.79 4.30
CA ILE A 132 -15.16 13.95 5.61
C ILE A 132 -14.15 14.30 6.69
N ILE A 133 -13.00 13.65 6.73
CA ILE A 133 -11.96 13.91 7.73
C ILE A 133 -11.40 15.32 7.54
N GLU A 134 -11.05 15.72 6.32
CA GLU A 134 -10.46 17.02 6.02
C GLU A 134 -11.46 18.17 6.22
N SER A 135 -12.73 17.96 5.90
CA SER A 135 -13.80 18.93 6.21
C SER A 135 -14.00 19.17 7.71
N ASN A 136 -13.50 18.27 8.56
CA ASN A 136 -13.49 18.42 10.02
C ASN A 136 -12.17 18.99 10.56
N GLY A 137 -11.29 19.51 9.71
CA GLY A 137 -10.04 20.17 10.09
C GLY A 137 -8.91 19.22 10.46
N ILE A 138 -8.98 17.94 10.06
CA ILE A 138 -7.95 16.94 10.30
C ILE A 138 -7.28 16.59 8.96
N SER A 139 -5.97 16.82 8.84
CA SER A 139 -5.23 16.55 7.61
C SER A 139 -4.92 15.06 7.44
N VAL A 140 -5.13 14.51 6.25
CA VAL A 140 -4.74 13.12 5.94
C VAL A 140 -3.29 13.10 5.43
N LEU A 141 -2.41 12.42 6.16
CA LEU A 141 -0.98 12.32 5.85
C LEU A 141 -0.66 11.02 5.10
N PRO A 142 0.22 11.08 4.10
CA PRO A 142 0.73 9.90 3.45
C PRO A 142 1.71 9.14 4.35
N TYR A 143 1.48 7.84 4.57
CA TYR A 143 2.36 7.00 5.40
C TYR A 143 3.78 6.86 4.83
N ARG A 144 4.02 7.12 3.55
CA ARG A 144 5.35 7.19 2.95
C ARG A 144 6.28 8.25 3.59
N HIS A 145 5.72 9.29 4.23
CA HIS A 145 6.49 10.27 4.97
C HIS A 145 6.95 9.73 6.34
N ILE A 146 6.26 8.72 6.85
CA ILE A 146 6.61 8.06 8.11
C ILE A 146 7.61 6.93 7.85
N LEU A 147 7.43 6.19 6.75
CA LEU A 147 8.18 5.00 6.36
C LEU A 147 8.74 5.13 4.93
N PRO A 148 9.60 6.13 4.65
CA PRO A 148 10.14 6.35 3.31
C PRO A 148 10.98 5.17 2.81
N GLU A 149 11.58 4.41 3.71
CA GLU A 149 12.38 3.21 3.42
C GLU A 149 11.57 2.04 2.86
N LEU A 150 10.24 2.05 3.02
CA LEU A 150 9.37 1.04 2.42
C LEU A 150 9.01 1.33 0.96
N VAL A 151 9.29 2.54 0.49
CA VAL A 151 8.97 2.94 -0.89
C VAL A 151 10.00 2.32 -1.84
N ALA A 152 9.52 1.57 -2.84
CA ALA A 152 10.39 0.92 -3.82
C ALA A 152 11.25 1.95 -4.57
N PRO A 153 12.58 1.83 -4.56
CA PRO A 153 13.47 2.64 -5.39
C PRO A 153 13.40 2.20 -6.85
N GLU A 154 14.03 2.96 -7.74
CA GLU A 154 14.18 2.62 -9.16
C GLU A 154 15.37 1.67 -9.37
N GLY A 155 15.26 0.76 -10.34
CA GLY A 155 16.33 -0.15 -10.71
C GLY A 155 16.31 -1.46 -9.92
N GLN A 156 17.48 -2.08 -9.79
CA GLN A 156 17.64 -3.37 -9.13
C GLN A 156 17.45 -3.26 -7.60
N LEU A 157 16.53 -4.07 -7.06
CA LEU A 157 16.33 -4.20 -5.62
C LEU A 157 16.80 -5.56 -5.08
N GLY A 158 16.65 -6.60 -5.89
CA GLY A 158 17.00 -7.98 -5.54
C GLY A 158 18.50 -8.31 -5.70
N HIS A 159 18.84 -9.55 -5.38
CA HIS A 159 20.22 -10.08 -5.43
C HIS A 159 20.75 -10.23 -6.87
N ARG A 160 19.88 -10.35 -7.88
CA ARG A 160 20.23 -10.43 -9.29
C ARG A 160 19.44 -9.40 -10.13
N PRO A 161 20.00 -8.98 -11.26
CA PRO A 161 19.25 -8.23 -12.27
C PRO A 161 18.22 -9.16 -12.96
N PRO A 162 17.19 -8.60 -13.59
CA PRO A 162 16.35 -9.37 -14.52
C PRO A 162 17.17 -9.83 -15.73
N THR A 163 16.79 -10.95 -16.31
CA THR A 163 17.30 -11.38 -17.62
C THR A 163 16.69 -10.51 -18.72
N GLU A 164 17.31 -10.49 -19.91
CA GLU A 164 16.75 -9.76 -21.06
C GLU A 164 15.31 -10.17 -21.40
N LYS A 165 14.96 -11.44 -21.17
CA LYS A 165 13.61 -11.95 -21.39
C LYS A 165 12.65 -11.39 -20.35
N GLU A 166 13.02 -11.44 -19.06
CA GLU A 166 12.22 -10.85 -17.98
C GLU A 166 12.05 -9.33 -18.18
N GLU A 167 13.09 -8.67 -18.68
CA GLU A 167 13.02 -7.24 -18.97
C GLU A 167 12.01 -6.92 -20.08
N ARG A 168 12.06 -7.64 -21.20
CA ARG A 168 11.05 -7.50 -22.27
C ARG A 168 9.64 -7.78 -21.76
N ASP A 169 9.47 -8.84 -20.94
CA ASP A 169 8.17 -9.22 -20.40
C ASP A 169 7.62 -8.15 -19.44
N PHE A 170 8.43 -7.59 -18.52
CA PHE A 170 7.90 -6.55 -17.64
C PHE A 170 7.67 -5.22 -18.37
N GLN A 171 8.47 -4.85 -19.35
CA GLN A 171 8.22 -3.65 -20.16
C GLN A 171 6.91 -3.76 -20.94
N TYR A 172 6.67 -4.92 -21.56
CA TYR A 172 5.38 -5.21 -22.19
C TYR A 172 4.24 -5.17 -21.19
N GLY A 173 4.37 -5.84 -20.04
CA GLY A 173 3.37 -5.82 -18.98
C GLY A 173 3.07 -4.42 -18.45
N ALA A 174 4.09 -3.58 -18.28
CA ALA A 174 3.92 -2.18 -17.88
C ALA A 174 3.15 -1.38 -18.95
N SER A 175 3.42 -1.62 -20.24
CA SER A 175 2.66 -0.98 -21.34
C SER A 175 1.18 -1.37 -21.33
N VAL A 176 0.89 -2.65 -21.07
CA VAL A 176 -0.49 -3.15 -20.96
C VAL A 176 -1.18 -2.56 -19.73
N LEU A 177 -0.50 -2.55 -18.56
CA LEU A 177 -1.07 -1.97 -17.34
C LEU A 177 -1.46 -0.50 -17.52
N LYS A 178 -0.67 0.30 -18.22
CA LYS A 178 -1.03 1.71 -18.51
C LYS A 178 -2.39 1.85 -19.21
N VAL A 179 -2.73 0.89 -20.06
CA VAL A 179 -4.01 0.91 -20.79
C VAL A 179 -5.17 0.44 -19.92
N ILE A 180 -4.96 -0.55 -19.07
CA ILE A 180 -6.06 -1.17 -18.30
C ILE A 180 -6.26 -0.58 -16.92
N LEU A 181 -5.25 0.05 -16.31
CA LEU A 181 -5.34 0.66 -14.98
C LEU A 181 -6.50 1.68 -14.85
N PRO A 182 -6.82 2.52 -15.86
CA PRO A 182 -7.99 3.40 -15.81
C PRO A 182 -9.33 2.67 -15.66
N CYS A 183 -9.41 1.38 -16.00
CA CYS A 183 -10.62 0.57 -15.84
C CYS A 183 -10.91 0.16 -14.37
N SER A 184 -9.99 0.40 -13.45
CA SER A 184 -10.18 0.28 -11.98
C SER A 184 -10.49 -1.11 -11.44
N PHE A 185 -10.13 -2.21 -12.13
CA PHE A 185 -10.42 -3.55 -11.64
C PHE A 185 -9.24 -4.27 -10.99
N GLY A 186 -7.99 -3.87 -11.23
CA GLY A 186 -6.79 -4.45 -10.64
C GLY A 186 -5.56 -3.59 -10.89
N GLN A 187 -4.42 -3.98 -10.31
CA GLN A 187 -3.17 -3.22 -10.33
C GLN A 187 -1.97 -4.07 -10.75
N ALA A 188 -2.20 -5.35 -11.06
CA ALA A 188 -1.16 -6.29 -11.39
C ALA A 188 -1.54 -7.22 -12.55
N LEU A 189 -0.52 -7.71 -13.23
CA LEU A 189 -0.67 -8.77 -14.23
C LEU A 189 0.59 -9.64 -14.27
N VAL A 190 0.46 -10.83 -14.86
CA VAL A 190 1.58 -11.74 -15.14
C VAL A 190 1.79 -11.81 -16.65
N VAL A 191 3.05 -11.67 -17.06
CA VAL A 191 3.51 -11.87 -18.45
C VAL A 191 4.46 -13.06 -18.50
N ALA A 192 4.34 -13.85 -19.54
CA ALA A 192 5.30 -14.90 -19.86
C ALA A 192 5.48 -14.99 -21.39
N ASP A 193 6.71 -15.03 -21.85
CA ASP A 193 7.05 -15.17 -23.28
C ASP A 193 6.36 -14.12 -24.18
N GLY A 194 6.28 -12.85 -23.72
CA GLY A 194 5.65 -11.76 -24.47
C GLY A 194 4.12 -11.81 -24.49
N ALA A 195 3.49 -12.68 -23.70
CA ALA A 195 2.03 -12.77 -23.62
C ALA A 195 1.51 -12.47 -22.20
N VAL A 196 0.42 -11.74 -22.08
CA VAL A 196 -0.29 -11.58 -20.81
C VAL A 196 -0.98 -12.91 -20.46
N VAL A 197 -0.58 -13.51 -19.34
CA VAL A 197 -1.10 -14.78 -18.84
C VAL A 197 -2.29 -14.60 -17.91
N ALA A 198 -2.21 -13.62 -17.03
CA ALA A 198 -3.25 -13.32 -16.06
C ALA A 198 -3.27 -11.82 -15.75
N VAL A 199 -4.46 -11.27 -15.53
CA VAL A 199 -4.69 -9.91 -15.06
C VAL A 199 -5.43 -9.98 -13.74
N GLU A 200 -5.04 -9.16 -12.77
CA GLU A 200 -5.71 -9.04 -11.47
C GLU A 200 -7.09 -8.44 -11.66
N ALA A 201 -8.08 -9.04 -11.00
CA ALA A 201 -9.43 -8.50 -10.90
C ALA A 201 -9.89 -8.54 -9.42
N ILE A 202 -11.16 -8.75 -9.17
CA ILE A 202 -11.74 -8.75 -7.82
C ILE A 202 -11.16 -9.84 -6.90
N GLU A 203 -10.57 -10.90 -7.48
CA GLU A 203 -9.93 -11.99 -6.73
C GLU A 203 -8.66 -11.55 -5.97
N GLY A 204 -8.03 -10.45 -6.40
CA GLY A 204 -6.80 -9.93 -5.82
C GLY A 204 -5.51 -10.59 -6.33
N THR A 205 -4.38 -9.94 -6.02
CA THR A 205 -3.05 -10.32 -6.56
C THR A 205 -2.67 -11.77 -6.23
N ASP A 206 -2.93 -12.25 -5.02
CA ASP A 206 -2.52 -13.61 -4.58
C ASP A 206 -3.19 -14.69 -5.44
N SER A 207 -4.52 -14.62 -5.60
CA SER A 207 -5.27 -15.57 -6.41
C SER A 207 -4.92 -15.48 -7.91
N MET A 208 -4.63 -14.28 -8.41
CA MET A 208 -4.16 -14.08 -9.77
C MET A 208 -2.80 -14.77 -10.00
N ILE A 209 -1.85 -14.65 -9.06
CA ILE A 209 -0.54 -15.33 -9.12
C ILE A 209 -0.73 -16.85 -9.16
N GLU A 210 -1.55 -17.41 -8.27
CA GLU A 210 -1.85 -18.85 -8.24
C GLU A 210 -2.48 -19.34 -9.55
N ARG A 211 -3.38 -18.55 -10.14
CA ARG A 211 -3.99 -18.84 -11.43
C ARG A 211 -2.98 -18.81 -12.57
N ALA A 212 -2.07 -17.85 -12.58
CA ALA A 212 -1.00 -17.76 -13.56
C ALA A 212 -0.06 -18.98 -13.49
N GLY A 213 0.32 -19.42 -12.29
CA GLY A 213 1.19 -20.58 -12.08
C GLY A 213 0.61 -21.92 -12.57
N LYS A 214 -0.72 -22.00 -12.76
CA LYS A 214 -1.35 -23.17 -13.40
C LYS A 214 -1.22 -23.17 -14.93
N LEU A 215 -0.90 -22.03 -15.52
CA LEU A 215 -0.84 -21.83 -16.98
C LEU A 215 0.61 -21.79 -17.48
N VAL A 216 1.54 -21.28 -16.66
CA VAL A 216 2.95 -21.14 -17.03
C VAL A 216 3.85 -21.54 -15.87
N SER A 217 5.05 -22.03 -16.18
CA SER A 217 6.06 -22.44 -15.19
C SER A 217 7.10 -21.34 -14.90
N LYS A 218 7.10 -20.27 -15.68
CA LYS A 218 7.95 -19.07 -15.51
C LYS A 218 7.18 -17.84 -15.97
N GLY A 219 7.45 -16.71 -15.37
CA GLY A 219 6.81 -15.46 -15.77
C GLY A 219 7.21 -14.31 -14.87
N VAL A 220 6.77 -13.13 -15.25
CA VAL A 220 7.03 -11.87 -14.57
C VAL A 220 5.73 -11.31 -14.00
N LEU A 221 5.72 -11.01 -12.72
CA LEU A 221 4.66 -10.24 -12.09
C LEU A 221 4.98 -8.75 -12.24
N VAL A 222 4.06 -8.00 -12.85
CA VAL A 222 4.15 -6.54 -12.96
C VAL A 222 3.07 -5.91 -12.10
N LYS A 223 3.44 -4.96 -11.24
CA LYS A 223 2.50 -4.25 -10.37
C LYS A 223 2.73 -2.75 -10.43
N MET A 224 1.68 -1.99 -10.77
CA MET A 224 1.72 -0.53 -10.93
C MET A 224 0.50 0.11 -10.29
N MET A 225 0.60 1.40 -10.05
CA MET A 225 -0.48 2.22 -9.50
C MET A 225 -1.16 3.03 -10.60
N ARG A 226 -2.46 3.23 -10.50
CA ARG A 226 -3.17 4.16 -11.39
C ARG A 226 -2.70 5.60 -11.17
N SER A 227 -2.75 6.41 -12.23
CA SER A 227 -2.33 7.82 -12.17
C SER A 227 -3.23 8.68 -11.27
N ASP A 228 -4.50 8.32 -11.15
CA ASP A 228 -5.54 9.03 -10.39
C ASP A 228 -5.69 8.55 -8.94
N GLN A 229 -4.92 7.53 -8.49
CA GLN A 229 -4.94 7.07 -7.11
C GLN A 229 -4.26 8.07 -6.16
N ASP A 230 -4.81 8.19 -4.97
CA ASP A 230 -4.27 9.07 -3.94
C ASP A 230 -3.11 8.39 -3.19
N LEU A 231 -1.93 8.99 -3.32
CA LEU A 231 -0.69 8.50 -2.70
C LEU A 231 -0.71 8.54 -1.16
N ARG A 232 -1.74 9.12 -0.54
CA ARG A 232 -1.84 9.24 0.92
C ARG A 232 -2.28 7.93 1.57
N TYR A 233 -3.11 7.12 0.86
CA TYR A 233 -3.77 5.96 1.48
C TYR A 233 -3.92 4.72 0.58
N ASP A 234 -3.66 4.81 -0.72
CA ASP A 234 -3.91 3.72 -1.67
C ASP A 234 -2.68 3.39 -2.52
N LEU A 235 -1.56 3.03 -1.86
CA LEU A 235 -0.38 2.55 -2.57
C LEU A 235 -0.39 1.03 -2.72
N PRO A 236 -0.08 0.51 -3.91
CA PRO A 236 0.22 -0.90 -4.10
C PRO A 236 1.27 -1.38 -3.08
N THR A 237 1.07 -2.55 -2.54
CA THR A 237 1.98 -3.11 -1.53
C THR A 237 2.42 -4.50 -1.94
N VAL A 238 3.70 -4.79 -1.74
CA VAL A 238 4.35 -6.09 -1.87
C VAL A 238 4.89 -6.49 -0.50
N GLY A 239 4.69 -7.74 -0.12
CA GLY A 239 5.21 -8.31 1.12
C GLY A 239 5.74 -9.74 0.94
N PRO A 240 6.20 -10.38 2.02
CA PRO A 240 6.72 -11.76 1.98
C PRO A 240 5.76 -12.73 1.31
N LYS A 241 4.45 -12.61 1.59
CA LYS A 241 3.43 -13.48 1.00
C LYS A 241 3.40 -13.41 -0.53
N THR A 242 3.64 -12.24 -1.12
CA THR A 242 3.72 -12.09 -2.57
C THR A 242 4.87 -12.94 -3.13
N ILE A 243 6.05 -12.88 -2.51
CA ILE A 243 7.22 -13.66 -2.95
C ILE A 243 6.98 -15.16 -2.76
N GLU A 244 6.39 -15.57 -1.63
CA GLU A 244 6.01 -16.97 -1.37
C GLU A 244 5.07 -17.51 -2.47
N ASN A 245 4.02 -16.74 -2.81
CA ASN A 245 3.08 -17.12 -3.87
C ASN A 245 3.75 -17.17 -5.24
N MET A 246 4.64 -16.21 -5.55
CA MET A 246 5.44 -16.24 -6.79
C MET A 246 6.33 -17.47 -6.86
N THR A 247 7.01 -17.83 -5.77
CA THR A 247 7.85 -19.05 -5.67
C THR A 247 7.03 -20.30 -5.95
N GLN A 248 5.87 -20.43 -5.30
CA GLN A 248 4.98 -21.58 -5.49
C GLN A 248 4.41 -21.67 -6.91
N SER A 249 4.25 -20.53 -7.56
CA SER A 249 3.72 -20.41 -8.92
C SER A 249 4.81 -20.39 -10.01
N GLY A 250 6.10 -20.52 -9.63
CA GLY A 250 7.21 -20.55 -10.59
C GLY A 250 7.55 -19.21 -11.23
N LEU A 251 7.00 -18.08 -10.74
CA LEU A 251 7.33 -16.76 -11.28
C LEU A 251 8.74 -16.34 -10.87
N THR A 252 9.50 -15.74 -11.78
CA THR A 252 10.95 -15.52 -11.63
C THR A 252 11.35 -14.05 -11.50
N CYS A 253 10.43 -13.12 -11.78
CA CYS A 253 10.71 -11.69 -11.67
C CYS A 253 9.48 -10.91 -11.18
N LEU A 254 9.74 -9.94 -10.30
CA LEU A 254 8.78 -8.96 -9.82
C LEU A 254 9.21 -7.58 -10.30
N ALA A 255 8.38 -6.91 -11.09
CA ALA A 255 8.56 -5.53 -11.48
C ALA A 255 7.49 -4.66 -10.80
N VAL A 256 7.91 -3.63 -10.07
CA VAL A 256 7.02 -2.71 -9.35
C VAL A 256 7.28 -1.26 -9.76
N GLU A 257 6.26 -0.43 -9.79
CA GLU A 257 6.44 1.01 -10.05
C GLU A 257 7.20 1.66 -8.89
N SER A 258 8.39 2.23 -9.18
CA SER A 258 9.19 2.93 -8.19
C SER A 258 8.45 4.15 -7.65
N ARG A 259 8.77 4.58 -6.41
CA ARG A 259 8.16 5.73 -5.72
C ARG A 259 6.65 5.63 -5.48
N ARG A 260 5.97 4.61 -6.02
CA ARG A 260 4.50 4.41 -5.96
C ARG A 260 4.10 3.03 -5.44
N THR A 261 5.05 2.17 -5.10
CA THR A 261 4.81 0.85 -4.50
C THR A 261 5.54 0.75 -3.18
N LEU A 262 4.91 0.12 -2.19
CA LEU A 262 5.54 -0.19 -0.91
C LEU A 262 6.05 -1.63 -0.89
N ILE A 263 7.23 -1.83 -0.32
CA ILE A 263 7.76 -3.15 0.01
C ILE A 263 7.79 -3.26 1.53
N VAL A 264 6.84 -3.96 2.10
CA VAL A 264 6.76 -4.17 3.55
C VAL A 264 7.61 -5.37 3.96
N GLU A 265 8.20 -5.32 5.16
CA GLU A 265 9.17 -6.32 5.62
C GLU A 265 10.31 -6.54 4.59
N THR A 266 10.89 -5.44 4.12
CA THR A 266 11.82 -5.40 2.98
C THR A 266 12.93 -6.44 3.09
N GLU A 267 13.58 -6.56 4.26
CA GLU A 267 14.65 -7.56 4.48
C GLU A 267 14.17 -8.99 4.23
N LYS A 268 12.98 -9.33 4.73
CA LYS A 268 12.37 -10.65 4.54
C LYS A 268 11.98 -10.90 3.09
N VAL A 269 11.45 -9.88 2.41
CA VAL A 269 11.13 -9.92 0.97
C VAL A 269 12.39 -10.22 0.16
N LEU A 270 13.48 -9.49 0.42
CA LEU A 270 14.75 -9.66 -0.28
C LEU A 270 15.40 -11.03 0.00
N ASP A 271 15.34 -11.52 1.24
CA ASP A 271 15.86 -12.85 1.60
C ASP A 271 15.07 -13.96 0.92
N LEU A 272 13.74 -13.91 0.92
CA LEU A 272 12.89 -14.87 0.22
C LEU A 272 13.13 -14.85 -1.28
N ALA A 273 13.22 -13.66 -1.88
CA ALA A 273 13.50 -13.51 -3.32
C ALA A 273 14.86 -14.09 -3.68
N ARG A 274 15.89 -13.89 -2.86
CA ARG A 274 17.23 -14.48 -3.04
C ARG A 274 17.19 -16.00 -3.00
N ARG A 275 16.49 -16.59 -2.01
CA ARG A 275 16.36 -18.06 -1.88
C ARG A 275 15.62 -18.70 -3.03
N SER A 276 14.70 -17.98 -3.65
CA SER A 276 13.85 -18.47 -4.75
C SER A 276 14.35 -18.02 -6.13
N ASP A 277 15.51 -17.37 -6.21
CA ASP A 277 16.09 -16.79 -7.43
C ASP A 277 15.14 -15.84 -8.18
N ILE A 278 14.32 -15.07 -7.44
CA ILE A 278 13.41 -14.08 -7.99
C ILE A 278 14.12 -12.72 -8.10
N ALA A 279 14.19 -12.16 -9.32
CA ALA A 279 14.62 -10.79 -9.53
C ALA A 279 13.54 -9.80 -9.03
N ILE A 280 13.96 -8.69 -8.43
CA ILE A 280 13.05 -7.59 -8.08
C ILE A 280 13.57 -6.31 -8.72
N TRP A 281 12.69 -5.62 -9.45
CA TRP A 281 13.03 -4.43 -10.24
C TRP A 281 12.03 -3.30 -10.02
N GLY A 282 12.56 -2.10 -9.77
CA GLY A 282 11.78 -0.86 -9.71
C GLY A 282 11.70 -0.21 -11.09
N LEU A 283 10.50 -0.22 -11.68
CA LEU A 283 10.22 0.48 -12.93
C LEU A 283 10.27 1.99 -12.71
N PRO A 284 10.76 2.77 -13.69
CA PRO A 284 10.72 4.23 -13.60
C PRO A 284 9.30 4.73 -13.34
N CYS A 285 9.15 5.60 -12.33
CA CYS A 285 7.88 6.29 -12.12
C CYS A 285 7.64 7.29 -13.25
N GLN A 286 6.52 7.14 -13.94
CA GLN A 286 6.10 8.11 -14.96
C GLN A 286 5.28 9.24 -14.31
N CYS A 287 5.79 9.79 -13.20
CA CYS A 287 5.21 11.00 -12.65
C CYS A 287 5.51 12.16 -13.62
N GLN A 288 4.47 12.67 -14.29
CA GLN A 288 4.49 14.02 -14.84
C GLN A 288 4.24 15.02 -13.73
#